data_2c6c41ba29ac46904a8191a290804cd7
#
_entry.id   2c6c41ba29ac46904a8191a290804cd7
#
_cell.length_a   1.000
_cell.length_b   1.000
_cell.length_c   1.000
_cell.angle_alpha   90.00
_cell.angle_beta   90.00
_cell.angle_gamma   90.00
#
_symmetry.space_group_name_H-M   'P 1'
#
loop_
_entity.id
_entity.type
_entity.pdbx_description
1 polymer ?
#
loop_
_entity_poly.entity_id
_entity_poly.type
_entity_poly.pdbx_seq_one_letter_code
_entity_poly.pdbx_strand_id
1 'polypeptide(L)'
;MLNKLRSFVKRYGLILPGDRVTVALSGGKDSVALLFALYLLKDEWSISLEAAHFNHHLRSEESDRDECFVEDLCGRFDIPLTVGEEWVKPGEKGLEAAAREARYAFFHTIPGKIATAHTADDNAETVLLRMVRGTGLKGLGAIAPKNGNIIRPMLSITRAEIETFLDQYSLPHVEDSSNGEDDFLRNRIRHSVMPLLRQENPRIGENLSAMALGLRLDEAYLQSCITGEIPGVAELRTLDPALRRRYLERFLKESGIQIGRAHV
;
A
#
# COMPACT_ATOMS: atom_id res chain seq x y z
N MET A 1 -0.22 1.23 18.94
CA MET A 1 -0.44 1.62 17.54
C MET A 1 -0.04 3.08 17.27
N LEU A 2 -0.64 4.11 17.92
CA LEU A 2 -0.45 5.53 17.59
C LEU A 2 1.02 6.01 17.61
N ASN A 3 1.84 5.60 18.57
CA ASN A 3 3.25 6.01 18.63
C ASN A 3 4.07 5.46 17.44
N LYS A 4 3.81 4.21 17.02
CA LYS A 4 4.43 3.66 15.79
C LYS A 4 4.00 4.45 14.56
N LEU A 5 2.70 4.80 14.46
CA LEU A 5 2.15 5.61 13.36
C LEU A 5 2.82 6.97 13.29
N ARG A 6 2.93 7.71 14.42
CA ARG A 6 3.63 9.00 14.50
C ARG A 6 5.08 8.91 14.01
N SER A 7 5.80 7.91 14.51
CA SER A 7 7.21 7.69 14.15
C SER A 7 7.36 7.40 12.67
N PHE A 8 6.48 6.57 12.11
CA PHE A 8 6.52 6.19 10.70
C PHE A 8 6.17 7.37 9.78
N VAL A 9 5.09 8.09 10.07
CA VAL A 9 4.67 9.28 9.31
C VAL A 9 5.77 10.34 9.30
N LYS A 10 6.39 10.61 10.46
CA LYS A 10 7.51 11.56 10.58
C LYS A 10 8.74 11.10 9.78
N ARG A 11 9.12 9.81 9.92
CA ARG A 11 10.31 9.24 9.26
C ARG A 11 10.25 9.38 7.74
N TYR A 12 9.06 9.17 7.15
CA TYR A 12 8.88 9.18 5.70
C TYR A 12 8.26 10.48 5.16
N GLY A 13 8.03 11.47 6.01
CA GLY A 13 7.46 12.76 5.62
C GLY A 13 6.09 12.60 4.92
N LEU A 14 5.25 11.67 5.41
CA LEU A 14 4.01 11.30 4.73
C LEU A 14 2.95 12.38 4.87
N ILE A 15 2.87 13.02 6.04
CA ILE A 15 1.88 14.03 6.38
C ILE A 15 2.62 15.24 6.95
N LEU A 16 2.25 16.43 6.51
CA LEU A 16 2.78 17.72 6.95
C LEU A 16 1.63 18.59 7.48
N PRO A 17 1.92 19.53 8.37
CA PRO A 17 0.91 20.50 8.81
C PRO A 17 0.28 21.23 7.61
N GLY A 18 -1.04 21.38 7.65
CA GLY A 18 -1.82 22.00 6.57
C GLY A 18 -2.23 21.04 5.46
N ASP A 19 -1.80 19.78 5.48
CA ASP A 19 -2.23 18.80 4.47
C ASP A 19 -3.73 18.50 4.57
N ARG A 20 -4.34 18.31 3.40
CA ARG A 20 -5.63 17.65 3.26
C ARG A 20 -5.37 16.15 3.07
N VAL A 21 -5.87 15.34 3.99
CA VAL A 21 -5.68 13.88 4.00
C VAL A 21 -7.03 13.20 3.90
N THR A 22 -7.23 12.45 2.83
CA THR A 22 -8.45 11.65 2.60
C THR A 22 -8.13 10.18 2.81
N VAL A 23 -8.84 9.52 3.72
CA VAL A 23 -8.70 8.08 3.96
C VAL A 23 -9.52 7.30 2.95
N ALA A 24 -8.88 6.37 2.23
CA ALA A 24 -9.57 5.38 1.41
C ALA A 24 -10.27 4.37 2.35
N LEU A 25 -11.56 4.58 2.60
CA LEU A 25 -12.36 3.90 3.60
C LEU A 25 -13.22 2.81 2.97
N SER A 26 -12.89 1.54 3.20
CA SER A 26 -13.69 0.39 2.71
C SER A 26 -14.70 -0.15 3.72
N GLY A 27 -14.70 0.35 4.96
CA GLY A 27 -15.47 -0.22 6.07
C GLY A 27 -14.77 -1.37 6.81
N GLY A 28 -13.78 -2.01 6.21
CA GLY A 28 -13.01 -3.09 6.84
C GLY A 28 -12.07 -2.59 7.95
N LYS A 29 -11.68 -3.50 8.85
CA LYS A 29 -10.92 -3.23 10.07
C LYS A 29 -9.70 -2.31 9.88
N ASP A 30 -8.90 -2.57 8.85
CA ASP A 30 -7.66 -1.80 8.62
C ASP A 30 -7.97 -0.34 8.25
N SER A 31 -8.98 -0.11 7.39
CA SER A 31 -9.38 1.22 6.95
C SER A 31 -10.06 2.03 8.06
N VAL A 32 -10.87 1.38 8.88
CA VAL A 32 -11.50 2.01 10.06
C VAL A 32 -10.46 2.39 11.09
N ALA A 33 -9.50 1.52 11.38
CA ALA A 33 -8.40 1.80 12.30
C ALA A 33 -7.55 2.99 11.81
N LEU A 34 -7.26 3.06 10.51
CA LEU A 34 -6.53 4.19 9.92
C LEU A 34 -7.31 5.50 10.08
N LEU A 35 -8.60 5.50 9.71
CA LEU A 35 -9.46 6.68 9.83
C LEU A 35 -9.47 7.20 11.26
N PHE A 36 -9.74 6.32 12.22
CA PHE A 36 -9.83 6.73 13.63
C PHE A 36 -8.48 7.14 14.21
N ALA A 37 -7.38 6.49 13.83
CA ALA A 37 -6.05 6.91 14.25
C ALA A 37 -5.70 8.32 13.73
N LEU A 38 -6.04 8.64 12.49
CA LEU A 38 -5.85 9.98 11.92
C LEU A 38 -6.83 10.99 12.55
N TYR A 39 -8.05 10.59 12.86
CA TYR A 39 -9.01 11.43 13.59
C TYR A 39 -8.46 11.87 14.96
N LEU A 40 -7.85 10.96 15.73
CA LEU A 40 -7.23 11.27 17.00
C LEU A 40 -5.99 12.19 16.88
N LEU A 41 -5.37 12.21 15.70
CA LEU A 41 -4.12 12.95 15.45
C LEU A 41 -4.30 14.22 14.62
N LYS A 42 -5.52 14.48 14.09
CA LYS A 42 -5.76 15.57 13.15
C LYS A 42 -5.41 16.94 13.68
N ASP A 43 -5.74 17.19 14.94
CA ASP A 43 -5.47 18.49 15.58
C ASP A 43 -3.99 18.63 15.93
N GLU A 44 -3.35 17.57 16.44
CA GLU A 44 -1.90 17.52 16.72
C GLU A 44 -1.09 17.81 15.44
N TRP A 45 -1.54 17.29 14.29
CA TRP A 45 -0.85 17.44 13.03
C TRP A 45 -1.33 18.61 12.19
N SER A 46 -2.35 19.34 12.66
CA SER A 46 -2.97 20.47 11.96
C SER A 46 -3.38 20.09 10.52
N ILE A 47 -4.09 18.97 10.34
CA ILE A 47 -4.54 18.48 9.04
C ILE A 47 -6.05 18.58 8.89
N SER A 48 -6.52 18.70 7.63
CA SER A 48 -7.90 18.46 7.27
C SER A 48 -8.08 16.97 6.97
N LEU A 49 -8.97 16.28 7.71
CA LEU A 49 -9.26 14.86 7.55
C LEU A 49 -10.58 14.66 6.84
N GLU A 50 -10.57 13.83 5.82
CA GLU A 50 -11.73 13.41 5.02
C GLU A 50 -11.70 11.91 4.78
N ALA A 51 -12.80 11.34 4.32
CA ALA A 51 -12.90 9.96 3.88
C ALA A 51 -13.36 9.88 2.43
N ALA A 52 -12.96 8.82 1.74
CA ALA A 52 -13.45 8.47 0.42
C ALA A 52 -13.79 6.98 0.37
N HIS A 53 -15.00 6.66 -0.01
CA HIS A 53 -15.48 5.30 -0.27
C HIS A 53 -15.67 5.11 -1.77
N PHE A 54 -15.39 3.91 -2.27
CA PHE A 54 -15.63 3.56 -3.66
C PHE A 54 -16.43 2.27 -3.76
N ASN A 55 -17.68 2.39 -4.21
CA ASN A 55 -18.57 1.27 -4.40
C ASN A 55 -18.39 0.69 -5.81
N HIS A 56 -17.95 -0.56 -5.88
CA HIS A 56 -17.74 -1.27 -7.16
C HIS A 56 -18.99 -1.95 -7.69
N HIS A 57 -20.07 -2.02 -6.90
CA HIS A 57 -21.31 -2.78 -7.15
C HIS A 57 -21.07 -4.26 -7.53
N LEU A 58 -19.94 -4.85 -7.08
CA LEU A 58 -19.60 -6.24 -7.41
C LEU A 58 -20.38 -7.27 -6.60
N ARG A 59 -20.93 -6.86 -5.45
CA ARG A 59 -21.60 -7.73 -4.48
C ARG A 59 -23.00 -7.26 -4.10
N SER A 60 -23.63 -6.46 -4.95
CA SER A 60 -25.00 -5.96 -4.73
C SER A 60 -25.25 -5.51 -3.29
N GLU A 61 -26.05 -6.25 -2.52
CA GLU A 61 -26.48 -5.91 -1.15
C GLU A 61 -25.31 -5.72 -0.15
N GLU A 62 -24.21 -6.47 -0.27
CA GLU A 62 -23.04 -6.28 0.62
C GLU A 62 -22.36 -4.95 0.36
N SER A 63 -22.23 -4.54 -0.90
CA SER A 63 -21.62 -3.26 -1.27
C SER A 63 -22.42 -2.08 -0.75
N ASP A 64 -23.77 -2.15 -0.82
CA ASP A 64 -24.67 -1.10 -0.34
C ASP A 64 -24.64 -1.05 1.21
N ARG A 65 -24.59 -2.21 1.88
CA ARG A 65 -24.42 -2.29 3.33
C ARG A 65 -23.10 -1.65 3.78
N ASP A 66 -22.00 -1.90 3.07
CA ASP A 66 -20.70 -1.36 3.40
C ASP A 66 -20.66 0.15 3.20
N GLU A 67 -21.34 0.68 2.18
CA GLU A 67 -21.53 2.12 1.96
C GLU A 67 -22.32 2.78 3.08
N CYS A 68 -23.49 2.24 3.46
CA CYS A 68 -24.28 2.73 4.60
C CYS A 68 -23.47 2.72 5.91
N PHE A 69 -22.69 1.66 6.15
CA PHE A 69 -21.81 1.59 7.31
C PHE A 69 -20.77 2.73 7.33
N VAL A 70 -20.15 3.00 6.20
CA VAL A 70 -19.13 4.06 6.05
C VAL A 70 -19.75 5.44 6.24
N GLU A 71 -20.95 5.68 5.70
CA GLU A 71 -21.72 6.91 5.91
C GLU A 71 -22.03 7.14 7.40
N ASP A 72 -22.57 6.13 8.08
CA ASP A 72 -22.87 6.19 9.52
C ASP A 72 -21.59 6.45 10.35
N LEU A 73 -20.49 5.79 10.02
CA LEU A 73 -19.23 5.95 10.72
C LEU A 73 -18.69 7.38 10.55
N CYS A 74 -18.68 7.90 9.34
CA CYS A 74 -18.24 9.28 9.05
C CYS A 74 -19.15 10.31 9.73
N GLY A 75 -20.46 10.09 9.73
CA GLY A 75 -21.43 10.95 10.42
C GLY A 75 -21.19 11.02 11.94
N ARG A 76 -20.82 9.91 12.59
CA ARG A 76 -20.52 9.89 14.04
C ARG A 76 -19.31 10.75 14.42
N PHE A 77 -18.34 10.90 13.55
CA PHE A 77 -17.09 11.64 13.81
C PHE A 77 -17.03 13.01 13.11
N ASP A 78 -18.12 13.42 12.45
CA ASP A 78 -18.17 14.65 11.65
C ASP A 78 -17.01 14.74 10.64
N ILE A 79 -16.79 13.62 9.91
CA ILE A 79 -15.75 13.50 8.87
C ILE A 79 -16.44 13.61 7.50
N PRO A 80 -16.06 14.59 6.66
CA PRO A 80 -16.58 14.69 5.30
C PRO A 80 -16.29 13.42 4.50
N LEU A 81 -17.31 12.87 3.84
CA LEU A 81 -17.23 11.67 3.01
C LEU A 81 -17.49 11.99 1.55
N THR A 82 -16.64 11.49 0.66
CA THR A 82 -16.88 11.47 -0.78
C THR A 82 -17.09 10.03 -1.22
N VAL A 83 -18.25 9.74 -1.81
CA VAL A 83 -18.56 8.42 -2.37
C VAL A 83 -18.37 8.48 -3.89
N GLY A 84 -17.65 7.50 -4.43
CA GLY A 84 -17.55 7.24 -5.86
C GLY A 84 -18.14 5.87 -6.16
N GLU A 85 -18.73 5.70 -7.32
CA GLU A 85 -19.32 4.44 -7.74
C GLU A 85 -19.00 4.13 -9.21
N GLU A 86 -18.84 2.86 -9.52
CA GLU A 86 -18.71 2.39 -10.89
C GLU A 86 -19.11 0.92 -11.00
N TRP A 87 -19.91 0.60 -12.02
CA TRP A 87 -20.22 -0.78 -12.39
C TRP A 87 -19.04 -1.38 -13.15
N VAL A 88 -18.12 -2.03 -12.42
CA VAL A 88 -16.89 -2.56 -12.99
C VAL A 88 -17.19 -3.83 -13.79
N LYS A 89 -16.71 -3.85 -15.05
CA LYS A 89 -16.76 -5.04 -15.91
C LYS A 89 -15.39 -5.71 -15.97
N PRO A 90 -15.33 -7.04 -16.12
CA PRO A 90 -14.05 -7.74 -16.28
C PRO A 90 -13.26 -7.15 -17.45
N GLY A 91 -12.03 -6.70 -17.20
CA GLY A 91 -11.07 -6.30 -18.21
C GLY A 91 -10.14 -7.46 -18.61
N GLU A 92 -9.19 -7.22 -19.51
CA GLU A 92 -8.20 -8.22 -19.97
C GLU A 92 -7.42 -8.89 -18.83
N LYS A 93 -7.22 -8.18 -17.70
CA LYS A 93 -6.47 -8.64 -16.52
C LYS A 93 -7.36 -9.19 -15.41
N GLY A 94 -8.64 -9.39 -15.67
CA GLY A 94 -9.62 -9.86 -14.69
C GLY A 94 -10.38 -8.74 -13.99
N LEU A 95 -11.40 -9.12 -13.22
CA LEU A 95 -12.33 -8.21 -12.57
C LEU A 95 -11.67 -7.40 -11.43
N GLU A 96 -10.82 -8.05 -10.63
CA GLU A 96 -10.11 -7.40 -9.51
C GLU A 96 -9.16 -6.29 -10.00
N ALA A 97 -8.41 -6.55 -11.08
CA ALA A 97 -7.54 -5.55 -11.67
C ALA A 97 -8.32 -4.34 -12.19
N ALA A 98 -9.47 -4.59 -12.86
CA ALA A 98 -10.35 -3.53 -13.34
C ALA A 98 -10.94 -2.72 -12.18
N ALA A 99 -11.45 -3.38 -11.13
CA ALA A 99 -11.95 -2.74 -9.93
C ALA A 99 -10.88 -1.88 -9.22
N ARG A 100 -9.65 -2.40 -9.17
CA ARG A 100 -8.52 -1.66 -8.63
C ARG A 100 -8.18 -0.43 -9.50
N GLU A 101 -8.17 -0.56 -10.82
CA GLU A 101 -7.91 0.57 -11.74
C GLU A 101 -8.97 1.66 -11.59
N ALA A 102 -10.26 1.31 -11.58
CA ALA A 102 -11.39 2.22 -11.36
C ALA A 102 -11.26 2.98 -10.01
N ARG A 103 -11.01 2.24 -8.93
CA ARG A 103 -10.81 2.84 -7.61
C ARG A 103 -9.64 3.82 -7.57
N TYR A 104 -8.51 3.50 -8.20
CA TYR A 104 -7.37 4.43 -8.24
C TYR A 104 -7.65 5.62 -9.15
N ALA A 105 -8.39 5.46 -10.25
CA ALA A 105 -8.84 6.56 -11.10
C ALA A 105 -9.69 7.54 -10.27
N PHE A 106 -10.66 7.04 -9.50
CA PHE A 106 -11.44 7.85 -8.57
C PHE A 106 -10.57 8.58 -7.55
N PHE A 107 -9.63 7.89 -6.88
CA PHE A 107 -8.74 8.53 -5.91
C PHE A 107 -7.87 9.64 -6.51
N HIS A 108 -7.52 9.54 -7.78
CA HIS A 108 -6.77 10.60 -8.46
C HIS A 108 -7.59 11.86 -8.74
N THR A 109 -8.91 11.81 -8.68
CA THR A 109 -9.77 13.00 -8.79
C THR A 109 -9.83 13.79 -7.49
N ILE A 110 -9.49 13.17 -6.36
CA ILE A 110 -9.58 13.78 -5.02
C ILE A 110 -8.31 14.60 -4.76
N PRO A 111 -8.44 15.89 -4.41
CA PRO A 111 -7.28 16.71 -4.10
C PRO A 111 -6.63 16.34 -2.78
N GLY A 112 -5.32 16.60 -2.66
CA GLY A 112 -4.56 16.32 -1.46
C GLY A 112 -3.95 14.91 -1.43
N LYS A 113 -3.75 14.38 -0.23
CA LYS A 113 -3.14 13.06 0.00
C LYS A 113 -4.19 11.99 0.25
N ILE A 114 -4.05 10.85 -0.39
CA ILE A 114 -4.91 9.69 -0.18
C ILE A 114 -4.18 8.70 0.73
N ALA A 115 -4.72 8.47 1.92
CA ALA A 115 -4.18 7.52 2.88
C ALA A 115 -4.84 6.15 2.71
N THR A 116 -4.04 5.12 2.42
CA THR A 116 -4.51 3.74 2.29
C THR A 116 -4.00 2.88 3.44
N ALA A 117 -4.82 1.94 3.90
CA ALA A 117 -4.62 1.16 5.12
C ALA A 117 -3.73 -0.09 4.93
N HIS A 118 -2.71 -0.03 4.08
CA HIS A 118 -1.76 -1.14 3.93
C HIS A 118 -0.92 -1.30 5.20
N THR A 119 -0.80 -2.54 5.67
CA THR A 119 -0.16 -2.94 6.93
C THR A 119 1.24 -3.50 6.75
N ALA A 120 1.95 -3.78 7.86
CA ALA A 120 3.20 -4.52 7.85
C ALA A 120 3.01 -5.94 7.31
N ASP A 121 1.87 -6.58 7.61
CA ASP A 121 1.53 -7.91 7.10
C ASP A 121 1.35 -7.90 5.58
N ASP A 122 0.66 -6.90 5.01
CA ASP A 122 0.52 -6.77 3.56
C ASP A 122 1.87 -6.56 2.86
N ASN A 123 2.76 -5.81 3.51
CA ASN A 123 4.10 -5.59 3.00
C ASN A 123 4.92 -6.88 3.00
N ALA A 124 4.85 -7.66 4.09
CA ALA A 124 5.50 -8.97 4.22
C ALA A 124 4.97 -9.98 3.18
N GLU A 125 3.65 -10.07 3.03
CA GLU A 125 3.01 -10.89 1.98
C GLU A 125 3.51 -10.50 0.58
N THR A 126 3.65 -9.20 0.31
CA THR A 126 4.15 -8.68 -0.96
C THR A 126 5.62 -9.02 -1.19
N VAL A 127 6.46 -8.99 -0.14
CA VAL A 127 7.87 -9.45 -0.22
C VAL A 127 7.92 -10.90 -0.67
N LEU A 128 7.21 -11.79 0.02
CA LEU A 128 7.19 -13.22 -0.30
C LEU A 128 6.63 -13.48 -1.70
N LEU A 129 5.54 -12.81 -2.07
CA LEU A 129 4.96 -12.91 -3.41
C LEU A 129 5.98 -12.57 -4.50
N ARG A 130 6.75 -11.51 -4.30
CA ARG A 130 7.77 -11.08 -5.25
C ARG A 130 8.99 -11.99 -5.26
N MET A 131 9.39 -12.53 -4.11
CA MET A 131 10.45 -13.55 -4.01
C MET A 131 10.09 -14.80 -4.82
N VAL A 132 8.90 -15.34 -4.64
CA VAL A 132 8.42 -16.53 -5.37
C VAL A 132 8.38 -16.29 -6.88
N ARG A 133 8.05 -15.06 -7.29
CA ARG A 133 8.01 -14.67 -8.73
C ARG A 133 9.38 -14.32 -9.32
N GLY A 134 10.43 -14.35 -8.53
CA GLY A 134 11.76 -13.86 -8.90
C GLY A 134 11.81 -12.34 -9.02
N THR A 135 12.65 -11.69 -8.24
CA THR A 135 12.79 -10.25 -8.25
C THR A 135 14.14 -9.80 -7.74
N GLY A 136 14.60 -8.63 -8.19
CA GLY A 136 15.78 -7.97 -7.65
C GLY A 136 15.46 -7.02 -6.50
N LEU A 137 16.46 -6.22 -6.11
CA LEU A 137 16.43 -5.28 -4.99
C LEU A 137 15.21 -4.36 -5.02
N LYS A 138 14.93 -3.74 -6.18
CA LYS A 138 13.79 -2.85 -6.40
C LYS A 138 12.45 -3.52 -6.09
N GLY A 139 12.29 -4.77 -6.51
CA GLY A 139 11.06 -5.52 -6.25
C GLY A 139 10.92 -5.94 -4.79
N LEU A 140 12.00 -6.35 -4.12
CA LEU A 140 12.00 -6.70 -2.70
C LEU A 140 11.66 -5.50 -1.80
N GLY A 141 11.87 -4.26 -2.28
CA GLY A 141 11.36 -3.06 -1.60
C GLY A 141 9.84 -2.99 -1.45
N ALA A 142 9.11 -3.99 -1.94
CA ALA A 142 7.67 -4.25 -1.78
C ALA A 142 6.79 -2.98 -1.85
N ILE A 143 5.93 -2.74 -0.87
CA ILE A 143 4.99 -1.62 -0.88
C ILE A 143 5.70 -0.32 -0.48
N ALA A 144 5.57 0.73 -1.30
CA ALA A 144 6.16 2.04 -0.99
C ALA A 144 5.33 2.78 0.07
N PRO A 145 5.96 3.46 1.05
CA PRO A 145 5.26 4.35 1.98
C PRO A 145 4.50 5.48 1.28
N LYS A 146 5.06 5.97 0.15
CA LYS A 146 4.45 7.02 -0.67
C LYS A 146 4.61 6.68 -2.15
N ASN A 147 3.57 6.99 -2.93
CA ASN A 147 3.58 6.91 -4.40
C ASN A 147 2.67 8.01 -4.97
N GLY A 148 3.27 9.09 -5.51
CA GLY A 148 2.53 10.27 -5.86
C GLY A 148 1.83 10.88 -4.64
N ASN A 149 0.52 11.10 -4.74
CA ASN A 149 -0.33 11.58 -3.65
C ASN A 149 -0.82 10.47 -2.70
N ILE A 150 -0.59 9.20 -3.03
CA ILE A 150 -1.01 8.06 -2.18
C ILE A 150 0.03 7.80 -1.12
N ILE A 151 -0.41 7.81 0.15
CA ILE A 151 0.41 7.53 1.33
C ILE A 151 -0.08 6.27 2.05
N ARG A 152 0.81 5.60 2.77
CA ARG A 152 0.53 4.35 3.50
C ARG A 152 1.09 4.42 4.92
N PRO A 153 0.37 5.12 5.81
CA PRO A 153 0.89 5.41 7.14
C PRO A 153 1.08 4.16 8.02
N MET A 154 0.34 3.07 7.73
CA MET A 154 0.31 1.87 8.58
C MET A 154 1.26 0.75 8.14
N LEU A 155 2.21 0.98 7.23
CA LEU A 155 3.16 -0.06 6.80
C LEU A 155 4.10 -0.61 7.90
N SER A 156 4.13 0.01 9.07
CA SER A 156 4.84 -0.48 10.26
C SER A 156 3.91 -1.10 11.32
N ILE A 157 2.60 -1.10 11.07
CA ILE A 157 1.58 -1.57 12.01
C ILE A 157 1.14 -2.97 11.59
N THR A 158 1.08 -3.89 12.54
CA THR A 158 0.60 -5.26 12.31
C THR A 158 -0.92 -5.36 12.46
N ARG A 159 -1.53 -6.38 11.85
CA ARG A 159 -2.97 -6.66 12.02
C ARG A 159 -3.35 -6.90 13.48
N ALA A 160 -2.51 -7.56 14.27
CA ALA A 160 -2.74 -7.76 15.69
C ALA A 160 -2.79 -6.41 16.48
N GLU A 161 -1.93 -5.45 16.12
CA GLU A 161 -1.98 -4.11 16.71
C GLU A 161 -3.23 -3.33 16.29
N ILE A 162 -3.73 -3.56 15.08
CA ILE A 162 -4.99 -2.98 14.60
C ILE A 162 -6.17 -3.55 15.37
N GLU A 163 -6.27 -4.87 15.52
CA GLU A 163 -7.32 -5.54 16.28
C GLU A 163 -7.36 -5.04 17.73
N THR A 164 -6.20 -5.03 18.40
CA THR A 164 -6.09 -4.47 19.76
C THR A 164 -6.55 -3.01 19.82
N PHE A 165 -6.26 -2.21 18.80
CA PHE A 165 -6.65 -0.80 18.75
C PHE A 165 -8.16 -0.65 18.54
N LEU A 166 -8.77 -1.43 17.65
CA LEU A 166 -10.21 -1.43 17.42
C LEU A 166 -10.97 -1.84 18.69
N ASP A 167 -10.51 -2.89 19.38
CA ASP A 167 -11.08 -3.37 20.64
C ASP A 167 -11.00 -2.31 21.74
N GLN A 168 -9.84 -1.65 21.88
CA GLN A 168 -9.62 -0.59 22.88
C GLN A 168 -10.63 0.55 22.75
N TYR A 169 -11.03 0.90 21.53
CA TYR A 169 -11.95 2.00 21.26
C TYR A 169 -13.37 1.52 20.91
N SER A 170 -13.63 0.21 20.98
CA SER A 170 -14.92 -0.41 20.62
C SER A 170 -15.43 0.05 19.26
N LEU A 171 -14.54 0.06 18.25
CA LEU A 171 -14.85 0.53 16.92
C LEU A 171 -15.49 -0.58 16.09
N PRO A 172 -16.72 -0.37 15.60
CA PRO A 172 -17.34 -1.30 14.68
C PRO A 172 -16.61 -1.29 13.32
N HIS A 173 -16.62 -2.42 12.64
CA HIS A 173 -16.12 -2.56 11.28
C HIS A 173 -16.86 -3.68 10.55
N VAL A 174 -16.79 -3.67 9.23
CA VAL A 174 -17.36 -4.73 8.40
C VAL A 174 -16.34 -5.84 8.24
N GLU A 175 -16.77 -7.09 8.38
CA GLU A 175 -15.95 -8.24 8.00
C GLU A 175 -15.97 -8.39 6.48
N ASP A 176 -14.78 -8.39 5.87
CA ASP A 176 -14.65 -8.56 4.43
C ASP A 176 -14.83 -10.04 4.07
N SER A 177 -15.95 -10.37 3.41
CA SER A 177 -16.23 -11.70 2.88
C SER A 177 -15.38 -12.04 1.65
N SER A 178 -14.64 -11.05 1.10
CA SER A 178 -13.83 -11.19 -0.12
C SER A 178 -12.48 -11.87 0.05
N ASN A 179 -12.37 -12.84 0.95
CA ASN A 179 -11.24 -13.77 0.90
C ASN A 179 -11.30 -14.67 -0.36
N GLY A 180 -11.96 -14.16 -1.40
CA GLY A 180 -12.26 -14.79 -2.65
C GLY A 180 -11.05 -15.05 -3.53
N GLU A 181 -11.20 -15.99 -4.34
CA GLU A 181 -10.48 -16.82 -5.28
C GLU A 181 -9.42 -16.15 -6.20
N ASP A 182 -9.31 -14.81 -6.27
CA ASP A 182 -8.62 -14.15 -7.38
C ASP A 182 -7.10 -13.99 -7.23
N ASP A 183 -6.52 -14.12 -6.03
CA ASP A 183 -5.06 -14.23 -5.88
C ASP A 183 -4.66 -15.49 -5.12
N PHE A 184 -4.82 -16.65 -5.74
CA PHE A 184 -4.46 -17.95 -5.18
C PHE A 184 -3.05 -17.97 -4.55
N LEU A 185 -2.10 -17.25 -5.13
CA LEU A 185 -0.76 -17.20 -4.59
C LEU A 185 -0.68 -16.33 -3.35
N ARG A 186 -1.33 -15.16 -3.35
CA ARG A 186 -1.34 -14.28 -2.17
C ARG A 186 -2.10 -14.92 -1.00
N ASN A 187 -3.24 -15.54 -1.28
CA ASN A 187 -4.02 -16.27 -0.29
C ASN A 187 -3.24 -17.47 0.26
N ARG A 188 -2.52 -18.24 -0.57
CA ARG A 188 -1.63 -19.30 -0.09
C ARG A 188 -0.49 -18.77 0.78
N ILE A 189 0.11 -17.64 0.40
CA ILE A 189 1.14 -17.01 1.24
C ILE A 189 0.54 -16.62 2.58
N ARG A 190 -0.61 -15.95 2.61
CA ARG A 190 -1.29 -15.50 3.83
C ARG A 190 -1.72 -16.66 4.75
N HIS A 191 -2.35 -17.68 4.19
CA HIS A 191 -3.01 -18.73 4.96
C HIS A 191 -2.16 -19.99 5.18
N SER A 192 -1.11 -20.20 4.38
CA SER A 192 -0.27 -21.39 4.48
C SER A 192 1.18 -21.07 4.81
N VAL A 193 1.81 -20.10 4.12
CA VAL A 193 3.25 -19.84 4.28
C VAL A 193 3.52 -18.96 5.51
N MET A 194 2.81 -17.84 5.66
CA MET A 194 3.02 -16.91 6.77
C MET A 194 2.79 -17.55 8.15
N PRO A 195 1.78 -18.42 8.36
CA PRO A 195 1.63 -19.12 9.64
C PRO A 195 2.82 -20.01 9.98
N LEU A 196 3.38 -20.75 9.01
CA LEU A 196 4.58 -21.58 9.24
C LEU A 196 5.78 -20.72 9.62
N LEU A 197 6.01 -19.62 8.89
CA LEU A 197 7.11 -18.69 9.20
C LEU A 197 6.94 -18.04 10.58
N ARG A 198 5.71 -17.79 11.04
CA ARG A 198 5.43 -17.26 12.38
C ARG A 198 5.68 -18.25 13.49
N GLN A 199 5.59 -19.56 13.23
CA GLN A 199 5.99 -20.60 14.19
C GLN A 199 7.50 -20.52 14.49
N GLU A 200 8.31 -20.26 13.46
CA GLU A 200 9.76 -20.11 13.61
C GLU A 200 10.13 -18.73 14.18
N ASN A 201 9.43 -17.69 13.76
CA ASN A 201 9.64 -16.32 14.23
C ASN A 201 8.32 -15.54 14.28
N PRO A 202 7.73 -15.34 15.47
CA PRO A 202 6.47 -14.61 15.63
C PRO A 202 6.48 -13.19 15.03
N ARG A 203 7.67 -12.55 14.93
CA ARG A 203 7.86 -11.21 14.39
C ARG A 203 8.24 -11.18 12.92
N ILE A 204 8.11 -12.29 12.20
CA ILE A 204 8.56 -12.39 10.80
C ILE A 204 7.90 -11.34 9.88
N GLY A 205 6.62 -11.04 10.09
CA GLY A 205 5.91 -10.01 9.33
C GLY A 205 6.52 -8.62 9.47
N GLU A 206 6.80 -8.21 10.72
CA GLU A 206 7.49 -6.94 11.01
C GLU A 206 8.90 -6.93 10.40
N ASN A 207 9.64 -8.03 10.55
CA ASN A 207 11.01 -8.14 10.05
C ASN A 207 11.08 -8.06 8.52
N LEU A 208 10.18 -8.76 7.80
CA LEU A 208 10.09 -8.69 6.34
C LEU A 208 9.69 -7.29 5.87
N SER A 209 8.74 -6.64 6.56
CA SER A 209 8.36 -5.27 6.24
C SER A 209 9.51 -4.29 6.48
N ALA A 210 10.20 -4.40 7.60
CA ALA A 210 11.37 -3.54 7.90
C ALA A 210 12.50 -3.75 6.90
N MET A 211 12.81 -5.00 6.55
CA MET A 211 13.77 -5.35 5.50
C MET A 211 13.40 -4.69 4.16
N ALA A 212 12.16 -4.83 3.72
CA ALA A 212 11.69 -4.23 2.47
C ALA A 212 11.87 -2.71 2.44
N LEU A 213 11.57 -2.04 3.55
CA LEU A 213 11.77 -0.59 3.69
C LEU A 213 13.25 -0.19 3.65
N GLY A 214 14.14 -1.00 4.25
CA GLY A 214 15.59 -0.83 4.15
C GLY A 214 16.09 -0.97 2.71
N LEU A 215 15.74 -2.08 2.04
CA LEU A 215 16.11 -2.33 0.65
C LEU A 215 15.62 -1.23 -0.31
N ARG A 216 14.50 -0.59 0.02
CA ARG A 216 14.00 0.56 -0.74
C ARG A 216 14.89 1.79 -0.61
N LEU A 217 15.46 2.04 0.57
CA LEU A 217 16.41 3.13 0.78
C LEU A 217 17.71 2.87 0.01
N ASP A 218 18.21 1.63 0.06
CA ASP A 218 19.42 1.22 -0.68
C ASP A 218 19.20 1.37 -2.19
N GLU A 219 18.06 0.92 -2.69
CA GLU A 219 17.70 1.10 -4.10
C GLU A 219 17.58 2.58 -4.49
N ALA A 220 16.96 3.41 -3.64
CA ALA A 220 16.84 4.85 -3.90
C ALA A 220 18.22 5.52 -3.97
N TYR A 221 19.15 5.13 -3.09
CA TYR A 221 20.52 5.60 -3.13
C TYR A 221 21.22 5.18 -4.44
N LEU A 222 21.16 3.91 -4.80
CA LEU A 222 21.77 3.41 -6.03
C LEU A 222 21.16 4.06 -7.29
N GLN A 223 19.87 4.34 -7.27
CA GLN A 223 19.20 5.11 -8.34
C GLN A 223 19.68 6.56 -8.40
N SER A 224 19.96 7.19 -7.26
CA SER A 224 20.50 8.56 -7.23
C SER A 224 21.93 8.67 -7.77
N CYS A 225 22.68 7.57 -7.77
CA CYS A 225 24.01 7.51 -8.38
C CYS A 225 23.98 7.47 -9.92
N ILE A 226 22.78 7.23 -10.52
CA ILE A 226 22.60 7.23 -11.98
C ILE A 226 22.18 8.63 -12.41
N THR A 227 23.13 9.46 -12.78
CA THR A 227 22.91 10.86 -13.19
C THR A 227 23.28 11.06 -14.66
N GLY A 228 22.74 12.12 -15.28
CA GLY A 228 23.11 12.54 -16.64
C GLY A 228 22.63 11.59 -17.74
N GLU A 229 23.31 11.64 -18.88
CA GLU A 229 23.06 10.79 -20.03
C GLU A 229 23.55 9.35 -19.77
N ILE A 230 23.07 8.41 -20.57
CA ILE A 230 23.52 7.02 -20.50
C ILE A 230 24.94 6.95 -21.05
N PRO A 231 25.92 6.47 -20.27
CA PRO A 231 27.31 6.41 -20.71
C PRO A 231 27.51 5.51 -21.94
N GLY A 232 28.54 5.81 -22.71
CA GLY A 232 28.95 4.95 -23.83
C GLY A 232 29.43 3.56 -23.38
N VAL A 233 29.45 2.58 -24.29
CA VAL A 233 29.79 1.17 -23.99
C VAL A 233 31.15 1.03 -23.29
N ALA A 234 32.14 1.81 -23.67
CA ALA A 234 33.49 1.76 -23.07
C ALA A 234 33.44 2.20 -21.60
N GLU A 235 32.70 3.27 -21.29
CA GLU A 235 32.54 3.80 -19.94
C GLU A 235 31.66 2.87 -19.08
N LEU A 236 30.58 2.33 -19.63
CA LEU A 236 29.73 1.34 -18.95
C LEU A 236 30.50 0.12 -18.48
N ARG A 237 31.54 -0.30 -19.23
CA ARG A 237 32.40 -1.45 -18.86
C ARG A 237 33.25 -1.18 -17.63
N THR A 238 33.55 0.08 -17.34
CA THR A 238 34.42 0.48 -16.19
C THR A 238 33.57 0.73 -14.93
N LEU A 239 32.25 0.88 -15.04
CA LEU A 239 31.36 1.11 -13.89
C LEU A 239 31.22 -0.14 -13.01
N ASP A 240 30.98 0.11 -11.72
CA ASP A 240 30.59 -0.94 -10.80
C ASP A 240 29.36 -1.72 -11.38
N PRO A 241 29.36 -3.07 -11.27
CA PRO A 241 28.29 -3.90 -11.82
C PRO A 241 26.88 -3.48 -11.40
N ALA A 242 26.71 -2.98 -10.16
CA ALA A 242 25.41 -2.53 -9.66
C ALA A 242 24.92 -1.28 -10.38
N LEU A 243 25.79 -0.33 -10.70
CA LEU A 243 25.45 0.90 -11.44
C LEU A 243 25.28 0.62 -12.93
N ARG A 244 26.20 -0.17 -13.51
CA ARG A 244 26.12 -0.60 -14.91
C ARG A 244 24.77 -1.26 -15.23
N ARG A 245 24.31 -2.18 -14.38
CA ARG A 245 23.01 -2.83 -14.53
C ARG A 245 21.87 -1.80 -14.57
N ARG A 246 21.88 -0.80 -13.70
CA ARG A 246 20.82 0.23 -13.64
C ARG A 246 20.82 1.15 -14.87
N TYR A 247 21.99 1.52 -15.38
CA TYR A 247 22.07 2.24 -16.65
C TYR A 247 21.51 1.42 -17.81
N LEU A 248 21.79 0.11 -17.85
CA LEU A 248 21.24 -0.79 -18.87
C LEU A 248 19.71 -0.93 -18.74
N GLU A 249 19.20 -1.09 -17.51
CA GLU A 249 17.74 -1.12 -17.26
C GLU A 249 17.07 0.19 -17.71
N ARG A 250 17.71 1.34 -17.44
CA ARG A 250 17.24 2.65 -17.89
C ARG A 250 17.24 2.75 -19.41
N PHE A 251 18.33 2.36 -20.07
CA PHE A 251 18.44 2.34 -21.53
C PHE A 251 17.33 1.52 -22.18
N LEU A 252 17.12 0.30 -21.71
CA LEU A 252 16.08 -0.58 -22.25
C LEU A 252 14.68 0.00 -22.06
N LYS A 253 14.42 0.62 -20.91
CA LYS A 253 13.14 1.29 -20.66
C LYS A 253 12.91 2.48 -21.59
N GLU A 254 13.92 3.34 -21.79
CA GLU A 254 13.86 4.50 -22.67
C GLU A 254 13.72 4.08 -24.15
N SER A 255 14.30 2.92 -24.52
CA SER A 255 14.15 2.31 -25.86
C SER A 255 12.84 1.57 -26.08
N GLY A 256 11.91 1.54 -25.11
CA GLY A 256 10.64 0.82 -25.21
C GLY A 256 10.76 -0.70 -25.14
N ILE A 257 11.96 -1.25 -24.83
CA ILE A 257 12.21 -2.69 -24.76
C ILE A 257 11.78 -3.21 -23.39
N GLN A 258 10.76 -4.07 -23.37
CA GLN A 258 10.37 -4.79 -22.14
C GLN A 258 11.29 -6.01 -21.94
N ILE A 259 12.06 -6.00 -20.85
CA ILE A 259 12.83 -7.18 -20.42
C ILE A 259 11.83 -8.15 -19.76
N GLY A 260 11.72 -9.35 -20.31
CA GLY A 260 11.00 -10.43 -19.64
C GLY A 260 11.65 -10.76 -18.29
N ARG A 261 10.84 -11.09 -17.28
CA ARG A 261 11.28 -11.34 -15.88
C ARG A 261 12.32 -12.48 -15.74
N ALA A 262 12.58 -13.26 -16.79
CA ALA A 262 13.46 -14.43 -16.80
C ALA A 262 14.96 -14.09 -17.04
N HIS A 263 15.33 -12.85 -17.28
CA HIS A 263 16.70 -12.48 -17.70
C HIS A 263 17.37 -11.42 -16.82
N VAL A 264 16.95 -11.30 -15.56
CA VAL A 264 17.57 -10.37 -14.60
C VAL A 264 18.26 -11.13 -13.48
#